data_8f400089ebb7ac3d802937c026ecfc6c
#
_entry.id   8f400089ebb7ac3d802937c026ecfc6c
#
_cell.length_a   1.000
_cell.length_b   1.000
_cell.length_c   1.000
_cell.angle_alpha   90.00
_cell.angle_beta   90.00
_cell.angle_gamma   90.00
#
_symmetry.space_group_name_H-M   'P 1'
#
loop_
_entity.id
_entity.type
_entity.pdbx_description
1 polymer ?
#
loop_
_entity_poly.entity_id
_entity_poly.type
_entity_poly.pdbx_seq_one_letter_code
_entity_poly.pdbx_strand_id
1 'polypeptide(L)'
;MKKRFSTLAIATILGLTAGFANADPVKVKDILDREVTVDLPAKRVVLGFYYQDYMAVGGDKALDNVVGFSKKVWSSWAPASWELFSKAVPKLNQLDDVGEVEEGTFSVEQVLS
;
A
#
# COMPACT_ATOMS: atom_id res chain seq x y z
N MET A 1 67.76 -10.29 -17.38
CA MET A 1 66.82 -10.88 -16.41
C MET A 1 65.69 -9.87 -16.18
N LYS A 2 64.53 -10.09 -16.79
CA LYS A 2 63.36 -9.24 -16.61
C LYS A 2 62.34 -9.99 -15.74
N LYS A 3 62.20 -9.54 -14.47
CA LYS A 3 61.20 -10.09 -13.54
C LYS A 3 59.82 -9.47 -13.87
N ARG A 4 58.87 -10.32 -14.30
CA ARG A 4 57.47 -9.93 -14.49
C ARG A 4 56.77 -10.08 -13.13
N PHE A 5 56.31 -8.93 -12.58
CA PHE A 5 55.39 -8.95 -11.45
C PHE A 5 53.96 -9.15 -11.96
N SER A 6 53.36 -10.28 -11.64
CA SER A 6 51.94 -10.52 -11.85
C SER A 6 51.20 -9.89 -10.70
N THR A 7 50.44 -8.84 -11.03
CA THR A 7 49.49 -8.21 -10.09
C THR A 7 48.21 -9.02 -10.08
N LEU A 8 47.95 -9.76 -9.02
CA LEU A 8 46.71 -10.48 -8.82
C LEU A 8 45.67 -9.51 -8.29
N ALA A 9 44.72 -9.11 -9.14
CA ALA A 9 43.59 -8.28 -8.74
C ALA A 9 42.51 -9.16 -8.08
N ILE A 10 42.40 -9.04 -6.76
CA ILE A 10 41.30 -9.68 -5.99
C ILE A 10 40.10 -8.75 -6.10
N ALA A 11 39.14 -9.12 -6.96
CA ALA A 11 37.85 -8.44 -7.03
C ALA A 11 36.96 -8.95 -5.88
N THR A 12 36.85 -8.17 -4.83
CA THR A 12 35.91 -8.43 -3.72
C THR A 12 34.51 -8.05 -4.20
N ILE A 13 33.69 -9.06 -4.54
CA ILE A 13 32.28 -8.88 -4.84
C ILE A 13 31.55 -8.73 -3.51
N LEU A 14 31.28 -7.48 -3.09
CA LEU A 14 30.31 -7.22 -2.03
C LEU A 14 28.92 -7.53 -2.59
N GLY A 15 28.39 -8.71 -2.30
CA GLY A 15 26.99 -9.05 -2.54
C GLY A 15 26.11 -8.21 -1.61
N LEU A 16 25.47 -7.14 -2.14
CA LEU A 16 24.35 -6.49 -1.48
C LEU A 16 23.18 -7.49 -1.46
N THR A 17 23.06 -8.28 -0.40
CA THR A 17 21.79 -8.92 -0.08
C THR A 17 20.86 -7.84 0.45
N ALA A 18 20.03 -7.25 -0.42
CA ALA A 18 18.88 -6.49 0.00
C ALA A 18 17.93 -7.47 0.70
N GLY A 19 18.11 -7.65 2.01
CA GLY A 19 17.17 -8.36 2.85
C GLY A 19 15.86 -7.58 2.83
N PHE A 20 14.79 -8.20 2.35
CA PHE A 20 13.45 -7.70 2.58
C PHE A 20 13.23 -7.72 4.10
N ALA A 21 13.27 -6.56 4.72
CA ALA A 21 12.89 -6.42 6.12
C ALA A 21 11.38 -6.70 6.19
N ASN A 22 11.03 -7.95 6.45
CA ASN A 22 9.70 -8.25 6.95
C ASN A 22 9.67 -7.70 8.37
N ALA A 23 8.83 -6.69 8.61
CA ALA A 23 8.58 -6.27 9.97
C ALA A 23 7.86 -7.40 10.71
N ASP A 24 8.24 -7.61 11.97
CA ASP A 24 7.56 -8.61 12.81
C ASP A 24 6.08 -8.24 12.98
N PRO A 25 5.18 -9.24 13.09
CA PRO A 25 3.78 -8.99 13.37
C PRO A 25 3.60 -8.15 14.64
N VAL A 26 2.71 -7.17 14.58
CA VAL A 26 2.43 -6.29 15.72
C VAL A 26 1.13 -6.72 16.38
N LYS A 27 1.17 -6.88 17.71
CA LYS A 27 -0.01 -7.10 18.50
C LYS A 27 -0.61 -5.77 18.92
N VAL A 28 -1.87 -5.58 18.59
CA VAL A 28 -2.64 -4.39 18.94
C VAL A 28 -3.89 -4.80 19.72
N LYS A 29 -4.32 -3.95 20.64
CA LYS A 29 -5.56 -4.12 21.36
C LYS A 29 -6.62 -3.24 20.72
N ASP A 30 -7.72 -3.84 20.29
CA ASP A 30 -8.79 -3.09 19.63
C ASP A 30 -9.73 -2.42 20.65
N ILE A 31 -10.68 -1.63 20.14
CA ILE A 31 -11.65 -0.90 20.97
C ILE A 31 -12.59 -1.82 21.78
N LEU A 32 -12.67 -3.09 21.41
CA LEU A 32 -13.43 -4.12 22.13
C LEU A 32 -12.55 -4.96 23.08
N ASP A 33 -11.32 -4.48 23.38
CA ASP A 33 -10.37 -5.14 24.25
C ASP A 33 -9.82 -6.49 23.71
N ARG A 34 -9.98 -6.76 22.41
CA ARG A 34 -9.46 -7.97 21.77
C ARG A 34 -8.00 -7.77 21.34
N GLU A 35 -7.15 -8.75 21.61
CA GLU A 35 -5.80 -8.78 21.07
C GLU A 35 -5.85 -9.25 19.60
N VAL A 36 -5.39 -8.41 18.70
CA VAL A 36 -5.33 -8.69 17.27
C VAL A 36 -3.86 -8.64 16.83
N THR A 37 -3.42 -9.65 16.11
CA THR A 37 -2.10 -9.67 15.49
C THR A 37 -2.22 -9.17 14.06
N VAL A 38 -1.43 -8.15 13.73
CA VAL A 38 -1.40 -7.54 12.39
C VAL A 38 -0.04 -7.79 11.74
N ASP A 39 -0.07 -8.39 10.57
CA ASP A 39 1.13 -8.56 9.75
C ASP A 39 1.51 -7.23 9.07
N LEU A 40 2.77 -6.84 9.20
CA LEU A 40 3.30 -5.63 8.60
C LEU A 40 4.41 -5.95 7.59
N PRO A 41 4.55 -5.15 6.54
CA PRO A 41 3.62 -4.13 6.07
C PRO A 41 2.32 -4.73 5.55
N ALA A 42 1.20 -4.03 5.73
CA ALA A 42 -0.09 -4.48 5.21
C ALA A 42 -0.01 -4.66 3.69
N LYS A 43 -0.37 -5.85 3.20
CA LYS A 43 -0.30 -6.20 1.77
C LYS A 43 -1.59 -5.88 1.01
N ARG A 44 -2.70 -5.83 1.73
CA ARG A 44 -4.02 -5.49 1.19
C ARG A 44 -4.64 -4.45 2.12
N VAL A 45 -4.96 -3.29 1.59
CA VAL A 45 -5.53 -2.17 2.33
C VAL A 45 -6.85 -1.80 1.67
N VAL A 46 -7.87 -1.66 2.48
CA VAL A 46 -9.16 -1.08 2.07
C VAL A 46 -9.28 0.28 2.73
N LEU A 47 -9.56 1.31 1.94
CA LEU A 47 -9.76 2.65 2.44
C LEU A 47 -11.26 2.94 2.56
N GLY A 48 -11.65 3.52 3.68
CA GLY A 48 -12.96 4.14 3.83
C GLY A 48 -13.00 5.51 3.14
N PHE A 49 -13.60 6.47 3.81
CA PHE A 49 -13.96 7.74 3.22
C PHE A 49 -12.77 8.63 2.79
N TYR A 50 -11.68 8.71 3.58
CA TYR A 50 -10.61 9.71 3.39
C TYR A 50 -9.41 9.22 2.57
N TYR A 51 -9.62 8.81 1.31
CA TYR A 51 -8.54 8.36 0.44
C TYR A 51 -7.51 9.44 0.12
N GLN A 52 -7.92 10.72 0.05
CA GLN A 52 -7.02 11.84 -0.23
C GLN A 52 -5.99 12.03 0.88
N ASP A 53 -6.42 11.95 2.13
CA ASP A 53 -5.53 12.08 3.29
C ASP A 53 -4.53 10.93 3.32
N TYR A 54 -4.97 9.72 3.02
CA TYR A 54 -4.09 8.56 2.90
C TYR A 54 -3.03 8.77 1.82
N MET A 55 -3.43 9.28 0.64
CA MET A 55 -2.49 9.59 -0.45
C MET A 55 -1.52 10.72 -0.06
N ALA A 56 -2.00 11.75 0.63
CA ALA A 56 -1.17 12.87 1.07
C ALA A 56 -0.06 12.43 2.05
N VAL A 57 -0.35 11.46 2.91
CA VAL A 57 0.63 10.90 3.86
C VAL A 57 1.55 9.88 3.19
N GLY A 58 1.00 9.01 2.35
CA GLY A 58 1.73 7.90 1.74
C GLY A 58 2.52 8.26 0.48
N GLY A 59 2.27 9.43 -0.12
CA GLY A 59 2.94 9.90 -1.33
C GLY A 59 2.69 9.02 -2.55
N ASP A 60 3.66 8.95 -3.45
CA ASP A 60 3.54 8.30 -4.76
C ASP A 60 3.20 6.79 -4.69
N LYS A 61 3.55 6.13 -3.58
CA LYS A 61 3.32 4.69 -3.37
C LYS A 61 2.12 4.39 -2.48
N ALA A 62 1.38 5.39 -2.06
CA ALA A 62 0.27 5.23 -1.13
C ALA A 62 -0.73 4.15 -1.57
N LEU A 63 -1.01 4.07 -2.86
CA LEU A 63 -2.01 3.14 -3.39
C LEU A 63 -1.44 1.76 -3.78
N ASP A 64 -0.15 1.48 -3.60
CA ASP A 64 0.45 0.23 -4.07
C ASP A 64 -0.23 -1.00 -3.48
N ASN A 65 -0.59 -0.95 -2.21
CA ASN A 65 -1.24 -2.02 -1.48
C ASN A 65 -2.76 -1.83 -1.31
N VAL A 66 -3.32 -0.75 -1.86
CA VAL A 66 -4.76 -0.50 -1.79
C VAL A 66 -5.47 -1.35 -2.83
N VAL A 67 -6.47 -2.10 -2.40
CA VAL A 67 -7.28 -2.99 -3.25
C VAL A 67 -8.68 -2.45 -3.48
N GLY A 68 -9.21 -1.63 -2.59
CA GLY A 68 -10.54 -1.06 -2.73
C GLY A 68 -10.77 0.14 -1.81
N PHE A 69 -11.79 0.91 -2.11
CA PHE A 69 -12.25 2.06 -1.31
C PHE A 69 -13.70 2.43 -1.63
N SER A 70 -14.29 3.37 -0.89
CA SER A 70 -15.67 3.86 -1.09
C SER A 70 -15.80 4.72 -2.35
N LYS A 71 -15.54 4.12 -3.54
CA LYS A 71 -15.41 4.83 -4.82
C LYS A 71 -16.70 5.50 -5.29
N LYS A 72 -17.83 4.78 -5.22
CA LYS A 72 -19.13 5.32 -5.67
C LYS A 72 -19.58 6.51 -4.83
N VAL A 73 -19.37 6.45 -3.52
CA VAL A 73 -19.69 7.55 -2.62
C VAL A 73 -18.95 8.79 -3.05
N TRP A 74 -17.64 8.71 -3.25
CA TRP A 74 -16.82 9.84 -3.68
C TRP A 74 -17.21 10.38 -5.04
N SER A 75 -17.43 9.52 -6.03
CA SER A 75 -17.79 9.94 -7.38
C SER A 75 -19.16 10.63 -7.42
N SER A 76 -20.07 10.27 -6.52
CA SER A 76 -21.40 10.88 -6.40
C SER A 76 -21.41 12.15 -5.58
N TRP A 77 -20.70 12.14 -4.45
CA TRP A 77 -20.72 13.24 -3.48
C TRP A 77 -19.85 14.43 -3.90
N ALA A 78 -18.68 14.16 -4.48
CA ALA A 78 -17.72 15.18 -4.89
C ALA A 78 -17.20 14.91 -6.33
N PRO A 79 -18.07 14.96 -7.36
CA PRO A 79 -17.72 14.55 -8.72
C PRO A 79 -16.57 15.34 -9.32
N ALA A 80 -16.48 16.65 -9.07
CA ALA A 80 -15.39 17.48 -9.58
C ALA A 80 -14.04 17.11 -8.95
N SER A 81 -14.03 16.82 -7.65
CA SER A 81 -12.84 16.32 -6.94
C SER A 81 -12.46 14.94 -7.45
N TRP A 82 -13.44 14.06 -7.61
CA TRP A 82 -13.21 12.73 -8.17
C TRP A 82 -12.59 12.78 -9.57
N GLU A 83 -13.11 13.60 -10.47
CA GLU A 83 -12.57 13.78 -11.82
C GLU A 83 -11.11 14.24 -11.77
N LEU A 84 -10.79 15.21 -10.93
CA LEU A 84 -9.42 15.70 -10.76
C LEU A 84 -8.46 14.62 -10.30
N PHE A 85 -8.80 13.92 -9.22
CA PHE A 85 -7.93 12.91 -8.62
C PHE A 85 -7.82 11.65 -9.48
N SER A 86 -8.91 11.16 -10.05
CA SER A 86 -8.91 9.95 -10.88
C SER A 86 -8.17 10.14 -12.21
N LYS A 87 -8.12 11.39 -12.71
CA LYS A 87 -7.32 11.76 -13.87
C LYS A 87 -5.83 11.88 -13.53
N ALA A 88 -5.51 12.49 -12.39
CA ALA A 88 -4.12 12.63 -11.93
C ALA A 88 -3.51 11.29 -11.48
N VAL A 89 -4.32 10.41 -10.90
CA VAL A 89 -3.91 9.11 -10.38
C VAL A 89 -4.81 8.01 -10.95
N PRO A 90 -4.54 7.53 -12.18
CA PRO A 90 -5.39 6.56 -12.90
C PRO A 90 -5.65 5.26 -12.14
N LYS A 91 -4.77 4.88 -11.21
CA LYS A 91 -4.95 3.70 -10.34
C LYS A 91 -6.26 3.74 -9.55
N LEU A 92 -6.73 4.93 -9.15
CA LEU A 92 -8.01 5.08 -8.45
C LEU A 92 -9.19 4.49 -9.23
N ASN A 93 -9.17 4.57 -10.56
CA ASN A 93 -10.22 3.98 -11.38
C ASN A 93 -10.20 2.45 -11.39
N GLN A 94 -9.05 1.84 -11.13
CA GLN A 94 -8.84 0.39 -11.16
C GLN A 94 -9.18 -0.29 -9.84
N LEU A 95 -9.25 0.47 -8.75
CA LEU A 95 -9.58 -0.06 -7.43
C LEU A 95 -11.06 -0.46 -7.36
N ASP A 96 -11.34 -1.49 -6.57
CA ASP A 96 -12.70 -1.95 -6.36
C ASP A 96 -13.51 -0.97 -5.49
N ASP A 97 -14.82 -0.91 -5.76
CA ASP A 97 -15.76 -0.19 -4.93
C ASP A 97 -16.25 -1.12 -3.82
N VAL A 98 -15.88 -0.81 -2.59
CA VAL A 98 -16.27 -1.62 -1.42
C VAL A 98 -17.54 -1.10 -0.73
N GLY A 99 -18.13 -0.03 -1.26
CA GLY A 99 -19.26 0.64 -0.61
C GLY A 99 -18.84 1.45 0.62
N GLU A 100 -19.81 1.87 1.43
CA GLU A 100 -19.60 2.70 2.62
C GLU A 100 -20.42 2.20 3.80
N VAL A 101 -19.82 2.18 4.98
CA VAL A 101 -20.45 1.68 6.21
C VAL A 101 -21.64 2.55 6.61
N GLU A 102 -21.47 3.87 6.59
CA GLU A 102 -22.51 4.81 6.99
C GLU A 102 -23.72 4.80 6.07
N GLU A 103 -23.53 4.44 4.79
CA GLU A 103 -24.60 4.27 3.82
C GLU A 103 -25.21 2.87 3.81
N GLY A 104 -24.67 1.93 4.61
CA GLY A 104 -25.11 0.55 4.65
C GLY A 104 -24.83 -0.24 3.36
N THR A 105 -23.89 0.24 2.54
CA THR A 105 -23.53 -0.36 1.25
C THR A 105 -22.21 -1.12 1.29
N PHE A 106 -21.52 -1.13 2.45
CA PHE A 106 -20.23 -1.81 2.60
C PHE A 106 -20.34 -3.32 2.35
N SER A 107 -19.49 -3.82 1.46
CA SER A 107 -19.47 -5.23 1.05
C SER A 107 -18.24 -5.96 1.58
N VAL A 108 -18.45 -6.83 2.57
CA VAL A 108 -17.39 -7.72 3.09
C VAL A 108 -16.92 -8.68 2.00
N GLU A 109 -17.78 -9.10 1.09
CA GLU A 109 -17.42 -10.01 -0.02
C GLU A 109 -16.42 -9.34 -0.96
N GLN A 110 -16.61 -8.06 -1.29
CA GLN A 110 -15.67 -7.30 -2.11
C GLN A 110 -14.32 -7.09 -1.42
N VAL A 111 -14.31 -6.98 -0.10
CA VAL A 111 -13.05 -6.87 0.67
C VAL A 111 -12.27 -8.18 0.67
N LEU A 112 -12.97 -9.31 0.64
CA LEU A 112 -12.37 -10.65 0.71
C LEU A 112 -12.00 -11.24 -0.67
N SER A 113 -12.50 -10.67 -1.77
CA SER A 113 -12.17 -11.10 -3.13
C SER A 113 -10.79 -10.62 -3.56
#